data_5dfe0051b70358140ee4467d8e070639
#
_entry.id   5dfe0051b70358140ee4467d8e070639
#
_cell.length_a   1.000
_cell.length_b   1.000
_cell.length_c   1.000
_cell.angle_alpha   90.00
_cell.angle_beta   90.00
_cell.angle_gamma   90.00
#
_symmetry.space_group_name_H-M   'P 1'
#
loop_
_entity.id
_entity.type
_entity.pdbx_description
1 polymer ?
#
loop_
_entity_poly.entity_id
_entity_poly.type
_entity_poly.pdbx_seq_one_letter_code
_entity_poly.pdbx_strand_id
1 'polypeptide(L)'
;MVGGFHLEGPFISCQDGPRGAHAKEHVRPPSWDEFCRLQEVAEGEIKMITLSPEWQEATDFIKRAVQSGVKIAIGHTAANSEQIAEAVHAGATLSTHLGNGAHPELPRHPNYLWDQLAEDELWASVIADGHHLPESVVKTVHRMKMRKMILISDSVALAGMKPGTYQTPVGGEVTLTSDGKLHLSEHEELLAGSASHLLDGVKHCVQKGIMEFPEAWCRASVQPAKYMGVTQEKGIQIGAPADLVVLRTVTNGWEVEQTYKGGEEVFKKGE
;
A
#
# COMPACT_ATOMS: atom_id res chain seq x y z
N MET A 1 -16.19 -4.96 5.56
CA MET A 1 -16.11 -6.05 4.59
C MET A 1 -14.66 -6.15 4.12
N VAL A 2 -13.99 -7.22 4.48
CA VAL A 2 -12.57 -7.44 4.25
C VAL A 2 -12.44 -8.44 3.10
N GLY A 3 -11.58 -8.15 2.11
CA GLY A 3 -11.35 -9.01 0.94
C GLY A 3 -10.24 -10.04 1.14
N GLY A 4 -9.62 -10.07 2.29
CA GLY A 4 -8.48 -10.90 2.65
C GLY A 4 -7.41 -10.10 3.37
N PHE A 5 -6.30 -10.75 3.68
CA PHE A 5 -5.17 -10.13 4.37
C PHE A 5 -4.03 -9.86 3.39
N HIS A 6 -3.39 -8.72 3.57
CA HIS A 6 -2.09 -8.41 3.03
C HIS A 6 -1.09 -8.51 4.19
N LEU A 7 -0.22 -9.52 4.14
CA LEU A 7 0.84 -9.69 5.12
C LEU A 7 2.06 -8.86 4.72
N GLU A 8 2.34 -7.80 5.46
CA GLU A 8 3.52 -6.96 5.27
C GLU A 8 4.59 -7.31 6.31
N GLY A 9 5.66 -7.91 5.85
CA GLY A 9 6.63 -8.57 6.72
C GLY A 9 6.12 -9.94 7.23
N PRO A 10 6.90 -10.62 8.06
CA PRO A 10 8.19 -10.23 8.66
C PRO A 10 9.41 -10.39 7.72
N PHE A 11 9.22 -10.80 6.49
CA PHE A 11 10.26 -11.17 5.51
C PHE A 11 10.81 -9.95 4.75
N ILE A 12 10.96 -8.84 5.44
CA ILE A 12 11.43 -7.55 4.91
C ILE A 12 12.92 -7.35 5.18
N SER A 13 13.50 -6.24 4.74
CA SER A 13 14.90 -5.88 5.02
C SER A 13 15.15 -5.68 6.50
N CYS A 14 16.30 -6.13 7.00
CA CYS A 14 16.77 -5.84 8.36
C CYS A 14 17.52 -4.50 8.47
N GLN A 15 17.77 -3.82 7.34
CA GLN A 15 18.51 -2.57 7.30
C GLN A 15 17.62 -1.41 7.74
N ASP A 16 18.21 -0.47 8.50
CA ASP A 16 17.55 0.78 8.86
C ASP A 16 17.25 1.59 7.59
N GLY A 17 16.13 2.29 7.60
CA GLY A 17 15.56 2.92 6.41
C GLY A 17 14.57 1.98 5.72
N PRO A 18 15.00 0.97 4.94
CA PRO A 18 14.11 -0.01 4.32
C PRO A 18 13.16 -0.71 5.30
N ARG A 19 13.65 -1.07 6.48
CA ARG A 19 12.83 -1.69 7.53
C ARG A 19 11.66 -0.81 7.98
N GLY A 20 11.77 0.51 7.84
CA GLY A 20 10.75 1.44 8.31
C GLY A 20 10.55 1.36 9.83
N ALA A 21 9.30 1.46 10.27
CA ALA A 21 8.91 1.39 11.67
C ALA A 21 8.79 -0.04 12.24
N HIS A 22 9.04 -1.08 11.44
CA HIS A 22 8.98 -2.47 11.90
C HIS A 22 10.08 -2.77 12.91
N ALA A 23 9.74 -3.50 13.98
CA ALA A 23 10.68 -3.90 15.00
C ALA A 23 11.70 -4.90 14.45
N LYS A 24 12.99 -4.62 14.63
CA LYS A 24 14.09 -5.38 14.04
C LYS A 24 14.12 -6.86 14.48
N GLU A 25 13.72 -7.13 15.71
CA GLU A 25 13.66 -8.47 16.28
C GLU A 25 12.62 -9.39 15.61
N HIS A 26 11.70 -8.81 14.87
CA HIS A 26 10.69 -9.57 14.12
C HIS A 26 11.08 -9.85 12.68
N VAL A 27 12.09 -9.14 12.15
CA VAL A 27 12.56 -9.30 10.78
C VAL A 27 13.40 -10.56 10.60
N ARG A 28 13.11 -11.33 9.56
CA ARG A 28 13.79 -12.60 9.26
C ARG A 28 13.63 -13.01 7.80
N PRO A 29 14.44 -13.97 7.32
CA PRO A 29 14.32 -14.50 5.96
C PRO A 29 12.95 -15.14 5.70
N PRO A 30 12.48 -15.17 4.45
CA PRO A 30 11.26 -15.88 4.07
C PRO A 30 11.31 -17.37 4.44
N SER A 31 10.29 -17.83 5.15
CA SER A 31 10.11 -19.22 5.53
C SER A 31 8.76 -19.75 5.06
N TRP A 32 8.78 -20.76 4.22
CA TRP A 32 7.56 -21.37 3.73
C TRP A 32 6.74 -22.02 4.85
N ASP A 33 7.40 -22.71 5.77
CA ASP A 33 6.71 -23.38 6.88
C ASP A 33 6.06 -22.37 7.82
N GLU A 34 6.71 -21.22 8.03
CA GLU A 34 6.11 -20.13 8.79
C GLU A 34 4.91 -19.53 8.07
N PHE A 35 5.05 -19.26 6.78
CA PHE A 35 3.94 -18.76 5.97
C PHE A 35 2.74 -19.73 5.98
N CYS A 36 2.96 -21.03 5.88
CA CYS A 36 1.89 -22.03 5.97
C CYS A 36 1.15 -21.95 7.32
N ARG A 37 1.86 -21.78 8.43
CA ARG A 37 1.23 -21.58 9.75
C ARG A 37 0.42 -20.29 9.83
N LEU A 38 0.95 -19.20 9.28
CA LEU A 38 0.21 -17.93 9.22
C LEU A 38 -1.04 -18.04 8.34
N GLN A 39 -0.93 -18.73 7.20
CA GLN A 39 -2.05 -18.96 6.30
C GLN A 39 -3.12 -19.87 6.94
N GLU A 40 -2.72 -20.86 7.72
CA GLU A 40 -3.64 -21.70 8.49
C GLU A 40 -4.42 -20.88 9.53
N VAL A 41 -3.72 -20.04 10.31
CA VAL A 41 -4.36 -19.14 11.30
C VAL A 41 -5.28 -18.12 10.63
N ALA A 42 -4.91 -17.66 9.43
CA ALA A 42 -5.70 -16.75 8.62
C ALA A 42 -6.80 -17.46 7.80
N GLU A 43 -7.05 -18.75 8.03
CA GLU A 43 -8.07 -19.56 7.33
C GLU A 43 -7.98 -19.48 5.80
N GLY A 44 -6.77 -19.36 5.25
CA GLY A 44 -6.53 -19.22 3.81
C GLY A 44 -6.75 -17.81 3.25
N GLU A 45 -6.96 -16.82 4.09
CA GLU A 45 -7.32 -15.46 3.67
C GLU A 45 -6.13 -14.51 3.48
N ILE A 46 -4.87 -14.96 3.63
CA ILE A 46 -3.72 -14.18 3.16
C ILE A 46 -3.70 -14.24 1.63
N LYS A 47 -4.04 -13.13 0.99
CA LYS A 47 -4.13 -13.01 -0.48
C LYS A 47 -2.92 -12.34 -1.09
N MET A 48 -2.14 -11.62 -0.30
CA MET A 48 -0.93 -10.93 -0.72
C MET A 48 0.10 -10.91 0.39
N ILE A 49 1.38 -10.94 0.02
CA ILE A 49 2.50 -10.77 0.94
C ILE A 49 3.52 -9.79 0.37
N THR A 50 3.99 -8.86 1.20
CA THR A 50 5.14 -7.99 0.91
C THR A 50 6.38 -8.59 1.54
N LEU A 51 7.43 -8.71 0.74
CA LEU A 51 8.75 -9.16 1.19
C LEU A 51 9.89 -8.39 0.51
N SER A 52 11.09 -8.51 1.09
CA SER A 52 12.32 -8.05 0.46
C SER A 52 12.98 -9.21 -0.29
N PRO A 53 13.29 -9.04 -1.59
CA PRO A 53 13.98 -10.07 -2.35
C PRO A 53 15.48 -10.16 -2.09
N GLU A 54 16.02 -9.40 -1.15
CA GLU A 54 17.45 -9.46 -0.78
C GLU A 54 17.85 -10.76 -0.08
N TRP A 55 16.89 -11.53 0.43
CA TRP A 55 17.13 -12.81 1.09
C TRP A 55 17.40 -13.93 0.09
N GLN A 56 18.32 -14.82 0.42
CA GLN A 56 18.65 -15.96 -0.43
C GLN A 56 17.45 -16.87 -0.71
N GLU A 57 16.55 -16.99 0.26
CA GLU A 57 15.35 -17.83 0.18
C GLU A 57 14.21 -17.19 -0.62
N ALA A 58 14.33 -15.91 -0.98
CA ALA A 58 13.21 -15.13 -1.52
C ALA A 58 12.70 -15.69 -2.84
N THR A 59 13.56 -16.02 -3.80
CA THR A 59 13.15 -16.48 -5.12
C THR A 59 12.33 -17.78 -5.06
N ASP A 60 12.75 -18.75 -4.25
CA ASP A 60 12.03 -20.02 -4.09
C ASP A 60 10.72 -19.83 -3.30
N PHE A 61 10.74 -18.98 -2.29
CA PHE A 61 9.54 -18.61 -1.54
C PHE A 61 8.50 -17.95 -2.48
N ILE A 62 8.91 -16.98 -3.30
CA ILE A 62 8.04 -16.29 -4.26
C ILE A 62 7.36 -17.29 -5.19
N LYS A 63 8.12 -18.21 -5.81
CA LYS A 63 7.57 -19.23 -6.71
C LYS A 63 6.49 -20.08 -6.02
N ARG A 64 6.75 -20.53 -4.80
CA ARG A 64 5.80 -21.35 -4.02
C ARG A 64 4.55 -20.57 -3.64
N ALA A 65 4.69 -19.32 -3.19
CA ALA A 65 3.57 -18.48 -2.82
C ALA A 65 2.67 -18.15 -4.03
N VAL A 66 3.27 -17.83 -5.18
CA VAL A 66 2.53 -17.61 -6.43
C VAL A 66 1.78 -18.87 -6.86
N GLN A 67 2.40 -20.04 -6.78
CA GLN A 67 1.75 -21.33 -7.09
C GLN A 67 0.57 -21.62 -6.14
N SER A 68 0.62 -21.14 -4.91
CA SER A 68 -0.50 -21.25 -3.95
C SER A 68 -1.61 -20.23 -4.16
N GLY A 69 -1.48 -19.34 -5.16
CA GLY A 69 -2.46 -18.28 -5.48
C GLY A 69 -2.29 -16.99 -4.71
N VAL A 70 -1.19 -16.82 -3.96
CA VAL A 70 -0.89 -15.61 -3.19
C VAL A 70 -0.09 -14.64 -4.07
N LYS A 71 -0.49 -13.37 -4.09
CA LYS A 71 0.22 -12.32 -4.81
C LYS A 71 1.45 -11.87 -4.02
N ILE A 72 2.54 -11.62 -4.75
CA ILE A 72 3.79 -11.14 -4.14
C ILE A 72 4.03 -9.69 -4.51
N ALA A 73 4.35 -8.92 -3.48
CA ALA A 73 4.77 -7.54 -3.57
C ALA A 73 6.21 -7.38 -3.04
N ILE A 74 6.98 -6.52 -3.69
CA ILE A 74 8.31 -6.09 -3.26
C ILE A 74 8.13 -4.81 -2.44
N GLY A 75 8.66 -4.79 -1.23
CA GLY A 75 8.63 -3.62 -0.37
C GLY A 75 9.57 -3.77 0.81
N HIS A 76 9.83 -2.66 1.50
CA HIS A 76 10.75 -2.66 2.63
C HIS A 76 12.07 -3.35 2.31
N THR A 77 12.72 -2.93 1.21
CA THR A 77 13.81 -3.67 0.59
C THR A 77 15.06 -2.83 0.38
N ALA A 78 16.21 -3.48 0.53
CA ALA A 78 17.52 -2.99 0.09
C ALA A 78 18.08 -3.82 -1.09
N ALA A 79 17.20 -4.56 -1.78
CA ALA A 79 17.59 -5.44 -2.88
C ALA A 79 18.28 -4.67 -4.01
N ASN A 80 19.23 -5.32 -4.66
CA ASN A 80 19.88 -4.79 -5.87
C ASN A 80 19.05 -5.09 -7.13
N SER A 81 19.48 -4.57 -8.26
CA SER A 81 18.78 -4.70 -9.55
C SER A 81 18.55 -6.16 -9.97
N GLU A 82 19.54 -7.04 -9.74
CA GLU A 82 19.46 -8.45 -10.09
C GLU A 82 18.42 -9.18 -9.22
N GLN A 83 18.42 -8.92 -7.91
CA GLN A 83 17.44 -9.50 -6.97
C GLN A 83 16.01 -9.06 -7.28
N ILE A 84 15.80 -7.79 -7.69
CA ILE A 84 14.49 -7.32 -8.13
C ILE A 84 14.05 -8.03 -9.41
N ALA A 85 14.92 -8.13 -10.41
CA ALA A 85 14.64 -8.83 -11.67
C ALA A 85 14.31 -10.30 -11.43
N GLU A 86 15.07 -10.99 -10.56
CA GLU A 86 14.80 -12.38 -10.17
C GLU A 86 13.45 -12.54 -9.47
N ALA A 87 13.09 -11.62 -8.57
CA ALA A 87 11.81 -11.63 -7.88
C ALA A 87 10.64 -11.46 -8.85
N VAL A 88 10.75 -10.55 -9.82
CA VAL A 88 9.75 -10.37 -10.88
C VAL A 88 9.64 -11.63 -11.74
N HIS A 89 10.77 -12.20 -12.17
CA HIS A 89 10.79 -13.45 -12.92
C HIS A 89 10.16 -14.62 -12.13
N ALA A 90 10.31 -14.64 -10.82
CA ALA A 90 9.69 -15.62 -9.93
C ALA A 90 8.18 -15.38 -9.72
N GLY A 91 7.65 -14.21 -10.09
CA GLY A 91 6.23 -13.89 -10.07
C GLY A 91 5.81 -12.76 -9.11
N ALA A 92 6.73 -11.93 -8.63
CA ALA A 92 6.38 -10.69 -7.94
C ALA A 92 5.74 -9.71 -8.94
N THR A 93 4.63 -9.05 -8.53
CA THR A 93 3.81 -8.23 -9.44
C THR A 93 3.45 -6.85 -8.90
N LEU A 94 3.89 -6.48 -7.71
CA LEU A 94 3.60 -5.17 -7.10
C LEU A 94 4.83 -4.60 -6.40
N SER A 95 4.99 -3.28 -6.43
CA SER A 95 5.83 -2.53 -5.49
C SER A 95 4.93 -1.96 -4.40
N THR A 96 5.18 -2.34 -3.16
CA THR A 96 4.43 -1.88 -1.99
C THR A 96 4.81 -0.44 -1.67
N HIS A 97 3.81 0.45 -1.54
CA HIS A 97 3.96 1.88 -1.22
C HIS A 97 5.26 2.48 -1.74
N LEU A 98 5.49 2.33 -3.08
CA LEU A 98 6.73 2.69 -3.75
C LEU A 98 7.22 4.09 -3.35
N GLY A 99 8.47 4.16 -2.89
CA GLY A 99 9.10 5.37 -2.36
C GLY A 99 9.11 5.46 -0.84
N ASN A 100 8.37 4.58 -0.12
CA ASN A 100 8.40 4.45 1.33
C ASN A 100 9.14 3.17 1.75
N GLY A 101 9.51 3.04 3.03
CA GLY A 101 10.34 1.93 3.47
C GLY A 101 11.65 1.86 2.68
N ALA A 102 12.37 2.98 2.59
CA ALA A 102 13.57 3.16 1.79
C ALA A 102 14.66 3.86 2.60
N HIS A 103 15.92 3.74 2.17
CA HIS A 103 17.01 4.52 2.75
C HIS A 103 16.78 6.02 2.50
N PRO A 104 17.09 6.89 3.45
CA PRO A 104 17.03 8.35 3.27
C PRO A 104 18.07 8.85 2.25
N GLU A 105 19.16 8.13 2.10
CA GLU A 105 20.20 8.38 1.10
C GLU A 105 20.43 7.13 0.26
N LEU A 106 20.43 7.30 -1.06
CA LEU A 106 20.63 6.23 -2.02
C LEU A 106 21.76 6.54 -3.00
N PRO A 107 22.48 5.52 -3.48
CA PRO A 107 23.35 5.69 -4.64
C PRO A 107 22.59 6.32 -5.80
N ARG A 108 23.26 7.20 -6.56
CA ARG A 108 22.66 7.82 -7.75
C ARG A 108 22.16 6.74 -8.72
N HIS A 109 23.00 5.77 -9.01
CA HIS A 109 22.75 4.64 -9.93
C HIS A 109 23.64 3.46 -9.55
N PRO A 110 23.17 2.21 -9.62
CA PRO A 110 21.75 1.82 -9.61
C PRO A 110 21.13 1.99 -8.22
N ASN A 111 19.81 1.97 -8.15
CA ASN A 111 19.11 1.81 -6.88
C ASN A 111 17.71 1.22 -7.08
N TYR A 112 17.19 0.56 -6.07
CA TYR A 112 15.95 -0.19 -6.13
C TYR A 112 14.69 0.65 -6.42
N LEU A 113 14.72 1.98 -6.25
CA LEU A 113 13.58 2.82 -6.61
C LEU A 113 13.45 2.94 -8.12
N TRP A 114 14.59 3.18 -8.82
CA TRP A 114 14.61 3.22 -10.28
C TRP A 114 14.29 1.86 -10.89
N ASP A 115 14.84 0.78 -10.33
CA ASP A 115 14.62 -0.57 -10.83
C ASP A 115 13.14 -0.96 -10.75
N GLN A 116 12.49 -0.74 -9.59
CA GLN A 116 11.06 -1.00 -9.43
C GLN A 116 10.18 -0.07 -10.28
N LEU A 117 10.58 1.20 -10.43
CA LEU A 117 9.84 2.17 -11.24
C LEU A 117 9.89 1.82 -12.73
N ALA A 118 11.04 1.35 -13.21
CA ALA A 118 11.27 0.99 -14.61
C ALA A 118 10.68 -0.37 -14.98
N GLU A 119 10.43 -1.26 -14.00
CA GLU A 119 9.96 -2.61 -14.27
C GLU A 119 8.49 -2.62 -14.69
N ASP A 120 8.24 -2.96 -15.96
CA ASP A 120 6.91 -2.91 -16.57
C ASP A 120 5.93 -3.92 -15.99
N GLU A 121 6.40 -5.06 -15.48
CA GLU A 121 5.53 -6.08 -14.89
C GLU A 121 5.05 -5.71 -13.48
N LEU A 122 5.77 -4.84 -12.79
CA LEU A 122 5.37 -4.39 -11.47
C LEU A 122 4.29 -3.30 -11.52
N TRP A 123 3.19 -3.55 -10.85
CA TRP A 123 2.29 -2.50 -10.38
C TRP A 123 2.99 -1.68 -9.27
N ALA A 124 2.48 -0.51 -8.97
CA ALA A 124 2.95 0.27 -7.81
C ALA A 124 1.78 0.75 -6.98
N SER A 125 1.75 0.38 -5.71
CA SER A 125 0.89 1.05 -4.74
C SER A 125 1.56 2.31 -4.21
N VAL A 126 0.77 3.35 -3.92
CA VAL A 126 1.26 4.68 -3.53
C VAL A 126 0.38 5.25 -2.44
N ILE A 127 1.00 5.75 -1.38
CA ILE A 127 0.34 6.55 -0.33
C ILE A 127 0.41 8.01 -0.78
N ALA A 128 -0.74 8.59 -1.11
CA ALA A 128 -0.84 9.95 -1.64
C ALA A 128 -1.51 10.91 -0.66
N ASP A 129 -1.22 10.77 0.63
CA ASP A 129 -1.83 11.57 1.71
C ASP A 129 -1.23 12.98 1.89
N GLY A 130 -0.15 13.29 1.16
CA GLY A 130 0.57 14.56 1.26
C GLY A 130 1.65 14.60 2.34
N HIS A 131 1.79 13.54 3.14
CA HIS A 131 2.81 13.41 4.18
C HIS A 131 3.92 12.43 3.79
N HIS A 132 3.57 11.32 3.13
CA HIS A 132 4.51 10.25 2.77
C HIS A 132 5.39 10.59 1.57
N LEU A 133 4.79 11.13 0.51
CA LEU A 133 5.51 11.40 -0.73
C LEU A 133 5.31 12.84 -1.19
N PRO A 134 6.36 13.52 -1.66
CA PRO A 134 6.22 14.80 -2.32
C PRO A 134 5.45 14.63 -3.65
N GLU A 135 4.73 15.67 -4.05
CA GLU A 135 3.91 15.71 -5.28
C GLU A 135 4.67 15.29 -6.54
N SER A 136 5.96 15.66 -6.63
CA SER A 136 6.83 15.30 -7.74
C SER A 136 7.04 13.81 -7.88
N VAL A 137 7.14 13.07 -6.76
CA VAL A 137 7.29 11.62 -6.74
C VAL A 137 5.99 10.94 -7.16
N VAL A 138 4.85 11.32 -6.56
CA VAL A 138 3.53 10.78 -6.92
C VAL A 138 3.26 11.00 -8.42
N LYS A 139 3.57 12.20 -8.94
CA LYS A 139 3.43 12.56 -10.36
C LYS A 139 4.33 11.71 -11.27
N THR A 140 5.55 11.41 -10.82
CA THR A 140 6.49 10.57 -11.58
C THR A 140 5.99 9.13 -11.63
N VAL A 141 5.60 8.55 -10.49
CA VAL A 141 5.04 7.20 -10.45
C VAL A 141 3.78 7.09 -11.30
N HIS A 142 2.88 8.08 -11.22
CA HIS A 142 1.68 8.13 -12.05
C HIS A 142 1.99 8.07 -13.55
N ARG A 143 2.98 8.86 -14.03
CA ARG A 143 3.38 8.90 -15.44
C ARG A 143 4.06 7.61 -15.90
N MET A 144 4.89 7.02 -15.06
CA MET A 144 5.65 5.81 -15.41
C MET A 144 4.79 4.56 -15.32
N LYS A 145 4.01 4.40 -14.25
CA LYS A 145 3.20 3.19 -14.03
C LYS A 145 1.83 3.25 -14.70
N MET A 146 1.39 4.42 -15.13
CA MET A 146 0.13 4.57 -15.87
C MET A 146 -1.02 3.80 -15.17
N ARG A 147 -1.65 2.87 -15.88
CA ARG A 147 -2.78 2.07 -15.34
C ARG A 147 -2.35 1.03 -14.29
N LYS A 148 -1.07 0.78 -14.10
CA LYS A 148 -0.52 -0.10 -13.06
C LYS A 148 -0.24 0.62 -11.73
N MET A 149 -0.59 1.90 -11.59
CA MET A 149 -0.57 2.60 -10.30
C MET A 149 -1.86 2.38 -9.52
N ILE A 150 -1.74 2.14 -8.22
CA ILE A 150 -2.84 1.97 -7.25
C ILE A 150 -2.67 2.98 -6.13
N LEU A 151 -3.72 3.69 -5.76
CA LEU A 151 -3.75 4.48 -4.53
C LEU A 151 -4.16 3.60 -3.36
N ILE A 152 -3.40 3.70 -2.28
CA ILE A 152 -3.69 3.07 -1.00
C ILE A 152 -3.67 4.10 0.12
N SER A 153 -4.35 3.82 1.21
CA SER A 153 -4.27 4.64 2.42
C SER A 153 -3.12 4.23 3.33
N ASP A 154 -2.86 2.94 3.40
CA ASP A 154 -1.95 2.34 4.39
C ASP A 154 -2.27 2.82 5.82
N SER A 155 -3.57 2.97 6.10
CA SER A 155 -4.06 3.52 7.34
C SER A 155 -3.89 2.55 8.50
N VAL A 156 -3.33 3.07 9.59
CA VAL A 156 -3.29 2.37 10.87
C VAL A 156 -4.56 2.60 11.68
N ALA A 157 -4.70 1.88 12.81
CA ALA A 157 -5.86 1.98 13.71
C ALA A 157 -6.11 3.38 14.29
N LEU A 158 -5.17 4.31 14.12
CA LEU A 158 -5.30 5.71 14.59
C LEU A 158 -6.02 6.62 13.58
N ALA A 159 -6.37 6.12 12.39
CA ALA A 159 -7.14 6.90 11.42
C ALA A 159 -8.51 7.31 12.02
N GLY A 160 -8.79 8.62 12.00
CA GLY A 160 -9.99 9.21 12.61
C GLY A 160 -9.91 9.46 14.11
N MET A 161 -8.80 9.14 14.76
CA MET A 161 -8.56 9.48 16.18
C MET A 161 -8.22 10.97 16.33
N LYS A 162 -8.31 11.47 17.56
CA LYS A 162 -7.92 12.85 17.88
C LYS A 162 -6.40 12.99 17.85
N PRO A 163 -5.85 14.19 17.51
CA PRO A 163 -4.42 14.46 17.68
C PRO A 163 -3.94 14.16 19.12
N GLY A 164 -2.74 13.56 19.22
CA GLY A 164 -2.17 13.16 20.52
C GLY A 164 -1.10 12.10 20.37
N THR A 165 -0.54 11.65 21.49
CA THR A 165 0.46 10.61 21.57
C THR A 165 -0.21 9.27 21.93
N TYR A 166 0.21 8.19 21.22
CA TYR A 166 -0.39 6.87 21.34
C TYR A 166 0.69 5.79 21.40
N GLN A 167 0.36 4.65 22.00
CA GLN A 167 1.17 3.44 21.95
C GLN A 167 0.62 2.49 20.90
N THR A 168 1.48 2.03 19.98
CA THR A 168 1.09 1.14 18.88
C THR A 168 2.02 -0.08 18.81
N PRO A 169 1.53 -1.23 18.30
CA PRO A 169 2.35 -2.42 18.12
C PRO A 169 3.51 -2.22 17.13
N VAL A 170 3.33 -1.34 16.13
CA VAL A 170 4.34 -0.96 15.16
C VAL A 170 4.71 0.50 15.40
N GLY A 171 5.98 0.78 15.59
CA GLY A 171 6.48 2.13 15.88
C GLY A 171 6.54 2.48 17.38
N GLY A 172 5.90 1.72 18.26
CA GLY A 172 5.92 2.01 19.71
C GLY A 172 5.15 3.28 20.05
N GLU A 173 5.83 4.30 20.63
CA GLU A 173 5.21 5.59 20.90
C GLU A 173 5.20 6.46 19.65
N VAL A 174 3.98 6.87 19.24
CA VAL A 174 3.74 7.66 18.02
C VAL A 174 2.92 8.91 18.34
N THR A 175 3.13 9.96 17.56
CA THR A 175 2.40 11.23 17.66
C THR A 175 1.56 11.45 16.40
N LEU A 176 0.24 11.60 16.60
CA LEU A 176 -0.71 12.04 15.57
C LEU A 176 -0.87 13.55 15.69
N THR A 177 -0.50 14.28 14.66
CA THR A 177 -0.59 15.75 14.60
C THR A 177 -1.99 16.23 14.21
N SER A 178 -2.26 17.53 14.36
CA SER A 178 -3.54 18.14 14.01
C SER A 178 -3.83 18.17 12.51
N ASP A 179 -2.81 18.09 11.68
CA ASP A 179 -2.90 18.01 10.21
C ASP A 179 -2.91 16.58 9.67
N GLY A 180 -2.90 15.57 10.57
CA GLY A 180 -3.04 14.16 10.22
C GLY A 180 -1.74 13.42 9.96
N LYS A 181 -0.57 14.05 10.16
CA LYS A 181 0.73 13.36 10.08
C LYS A 181 0.88 12.44 11.29
N LEU A 182 1.33 11.20 11.03
CA LEU A 182 1.65 10.23 12.08
C LEU A 182 3.15 9.89 12.01
N HIS A 183 3.86 10.13 13.10
CA HIS A 183 5.31 9.92 13.16
C HIS A 183 5.73 9.30 14.50
N LEU A 184 6.94 8.74 14.56
CA LEU A 184 7.53 8.28 15.81
C LEU A 184 7.70 9.49 16.74
N SER A 185 7.33 9.37 18.03
CA SER A 185 7.40 10.51 18.97
C SER A 185 8.81 11.04 19.16
N GLU A 186 9.82 10.18 19.07
CA GLU A 186 11.24 10.55 19.19
C GLU A 186 11.87 11.00 17.87
N HIS A 187 11.22 10.74 16.71
CA HIS A 187 11.75 10.96 15.37
C HIS A 187 10.65 11.50 14.44
N GLU A 188 10.44 12.81 14.44
CA GLU A 188 9.39 13.45 13.64
C GLU A 188 9.53 13.24 12.13
N GLU A 189 10.74 12.98 11.64
CA GLU A 189 11.05 12.67 10.25
C GLU A 189 10.66 11.25 9.83
N LEU A 190 10.42 10.34 10.79
CA LEU A 190 10.07 8.95 10.53
C LEU A 190 8.56 8.72 10.71
N LEU A 191 7.87 8.49 9.61
CA LEU A 191 6.45 8.17 9.63
C LEU A 191 6.19 6.77 10.20
N ALA A 192 5.09 6.62 10.91
CA ALA A 192 4.65 5.38 11.55
C ALA A 192 3.33 4.87 10.94
N GLY A 193 3.27 4.83 9.60
CA GLY A 193 2.07 4.57 8.83
C GLY A 193 1.26 5.84 8.58
N SER A 194 0.07 5.70 8.00
CA SER A 194 -0.83 6.80 7.68
C SER A 194 -2.03 6.84 8.65
N ALA A 195 -2.49 8.04 8.99
CA ALA A 195 -3.77 8.25 9.65
C ALA A 195 -4.84 8.82 8.70
N SER A 196 -4.53 8.92 7.41
CA SER A 196 -5.41 9.44 6.36
C SER A 196 -6.31 8.34 5.79
N HIS A 197 -7.49 8.72 5.32
CA HIS A 197 -8.38 7.80 4.61
C HIS A 197 -8.04 7.79 3.11
N LEU A 198 -8.43 6.73 2.40
CA LEU A 198 -8.17 6.59 0.96
C LEU A 198 -8.75 7.77 0.14
N LEU A 199 -9.92 8.31 0.54
CA LEU A 199 -10.52 9.48 -0.10
C LEU A 199 -9.63 10.74 0.02
N ASP A 200 -8.85 10.86 1.09
CA ASP A 200 -7.96 12.00 1.27
C ASP A 200 -6.80 11.95 0.28
N GLY A 201 -6.28 10.77 -0.02
CA GLY A 201 -5.31 10.56 -1.11
C GLY A 201 -5.88 10.92 -2.49
N VAL A 202 -7.14 10.55 -2.76
CA VAL A 202 -7.85 10.94 -4.00
C VAL A 202 -7.97 12.46 -4.08
N LYS A 203 -8.43 13.13 -2.99
CA LYS A 203 -8.53 14.58 -2.91
C LYS A 203 -7.20 15.26 -3.15
N HIS A 204 -6.15 14.79 -2.48
CA HIS A 204 -4.79 15.34 -2.62
C HIS A 204 -4.32 15.30 -4.08
N CYS A 205 -4.44 14.14 -4.74
CA CYS A 205 -4.05 13.99 -6.15
C CYS A 205 -4.78 14.99 -7.07
N VAL A 206 -6.07 15.22 -6.84
CA VAL A 206 -6.87 16.16 -7.65
C VAL A 206 -6.53 17.61 -7.34
N GLN A 207 -6.46 17.98 -6.07
CA GLN A 207 -6.15 19.35 -5.63
C GLN A 207 -4.76 19.81 -6.08
N LYS A 208 -3.81 18.88 -6.17
CA LYS A 208 -2.44 19.13 -6.64
C LYS A 208 -2.26 19.01 -8.16
N GLY A 209 -3.35 18.77 -8.90
CA GLY A 209 -3.30 18.63 -10.36
C GLY A 209 -2.42 17.49 -10.84
N ILE A 210 -2.35 16.40 -10.06
CA ILE A 210 -1.62 15.19 -10.43
C ILE A 210 -2.49 14.33 -11.35
N MET A 211 -3.78 14.21 -11.04
CA MET A 211 -4.79 13.46 -11.77
C MET A 211 -6.13 14.17 -11.72
N GLU A 212 -6.97 13.95 -12.73
CA GLU A 212 -8.39 14.31 -12.67
C GLU A 212 -9.16 13.36 -11.74
N PHE A 213 -10.29 13.81 -11.19
CA PHE A 213 -11.08 13.03 -10.23
C PHE A 213 -11.45 11.61 -10.73
N PRO A 214 -11.97 11.42 -11.96
CA PRO A 214 -12.31 10.07 -12.41
C PRO A 214 -11.11 9.12 -12.45
N GLU A 215 -9.94 9.65 -12.78
CA GLU A 215 -8.70 8.88 -12.82
C GLU A 215 -8.22 8.53 -11.42
N ALA A 216 -8.15 9.50 -10.50
CA ALA A 216 -7.75 9.28 -9.12
C ALA A 216 -8.69 8.28 -8.42
N TRP A 217 -10.00 8.41 -8.65
CA TRP A 217 -11.00 7.47 -8.15
C TRP A 217 -10.80 6.06 -8.72
N CYS A 218 -10.50 5.94 -10.00
CA CYS A 218 -10.21 4.66 -10.65
C CYS A 218 -8.97 3.98 -10.02
N ARG A 219 -7.91 4.76 -9.69
CA ARG A 219 -6.71 4.26 -9.00
C ARG A 219 -6.99 3.76 -7.58
N ALA A 220 -8.02 4.28 -6.93
CA ALA A 220 -8.42 3.90 -5.57
C ALA A 220 -9.50 2.80 -5.55
N SER A 221 -10.06 2.41 -6.69
CA SER A 221 -11.20 1.47 -6.75
C SER A 221 -11.02 0.38 -7.82
N VAL A 222 -11.21 0.71 -9.08
CA VAL A 222 -11.21 -0.25 -10.20
C VAL A 222 -9.83 -0.88 -10.42
N GLN A 223 -8.76 -0.11 -10.31
CA GLN A 223 -7.41 -0.64 -10.54
C GLN A 223 -6.97 -1.64 -9.45
N PRO A 224 -7.13 -1.37 -8.14
CA PRO A 224 -6.85 -2.39 -7.13
C PRO A 224 -7.75 -3.63 -7.27
N ALA A 225 -9.02 -3.46 -7.63
CA ALA A 225 -9.93 -4.57 -7.90
C ALA A 225 -9.44 -5.42 -9.08
N LYS A 226 -8.99 -4.78 -10.17
CA LYS A 226 -8.38 -5.46 -11.31
C LYS A 226 -7.10 -6.19 -10.93
N TYR A 227 -6.21 -5.55 -10.16
CA TYR A 227 -4.99 -6.19 -9.68
C TYR A 227 -5.30 -7.43 -8.85
N MET A 228 -6.28 -7.35 -7.95
CA MET A 228 -6.70 -8.49 -7.11
C MET A 228 -7.56 -9.53 -7.84
N GLY A 229 -8.08 -9.22 -9.04
CA GLY A 229 -8.94 -10.13 -9.80
C GLY A 229 -10.34 -10.29 -9.21
N VAL A 230 -10.88 -9.23 -8.59
CA VAL A 230 -12.21 -9.26 -7.97
C VAL A 230 -13.26 -8.57 -8.85
N THR A 231 -14.53 -8.93 -8.67
CA THR A 231 -15.63 -8.51 -9.55
C THR A 231 -15.87 -7.01 -9.62
N GLN A 232 -15.40 -6.26 -8.62
CA GLN A 232 -15.45 -4.79 -8.56
C GLN A 232 -14.60 -4.11 -9.66
N GLU A 233 -13.71 -4.84 -10.35
CA GLU A 233 -12.96 -4.34 -11.50
C GLU A 233 -13.86 -3.81 -12.63
N LYS A 234 -15.12 -4.28 -12.70
CA LYS A 234 -16.10 -3.84 -13.68
C LYS A 234 -16.51 -2.37 -13.47
N GLY A 235 -16.31 -1.80 -12.28
CA GLY A 235 -16.75 -0.44 -11.98
C GLY A 235 -18.28 -0.28 -12.07
N ILE A 236 -18.74 0.90 -12.49
CA ILE A 236 -20.18 1.21 -12.63
C ILE A 236 -20.65 0.78 -14.02
N GLN A 237 -21.18 -0.42 -14.12
CA GLN A 237 -21.82 -0.94 -15.35
C GLN A 237 -22.85 -2.01 -15.02
N ILE A 238 -23.74 -2.30 -15.98
CA ILE A 238 -24.76 -3.36 -15.84
C ILE A 238 -24.08 -4.71 -15.62
N GLY A 239 -24.49 -5.42 -14.55
CA GLY A 239 -23.92 -6.71 -14.15
C GLY A 239 -22.67 -6.61 -13.28
N ALA A 240 -22.25 -5.40 -12.89
CA ALA A 240 -21.27 -5.20 -11.82
C ALA A 240 -21.94 -5.30 -10.45
N PRO A 241 -21.17 -5.65 -9.38
CA PRO A 241 -21.66 -5.51 -8.02
C PRO A 241 -22.11 -4.06 -7.74
N ALA A 242 -23.23 -3.88 -7.08
CA ALA A 242 -23.76 -2.56 -6.70
C ALA A 242 -23.03 -2.04 -5.43
N ASP A 243 -21.71 -1.96 -5.48
CA ASP A 243 -20.83 -1.37 -4.47
C ASP A 243 -20.60 0.09 -4.88
N LEU A 244 -21.36 1.02 -4.29
CA LEU A 244 -21.44 2.40 -4.74
C LEU A 244 -21.13 3.35 -3.57
N VAL A 245 -20.51 4.48 -3.89
CA VAL A 245 -20.34 5.60 -2.97
C VAL A 245 -20.95 6.84 -3.60
N VAL A 246 -21.86 7.48 -2.87
CA VAL A 246 -22.41 8.79 -3.24
C VAL A 246 -21.58 9.86 -2.55
N LEU A 247 -21.03 10.75 -3.35
CA LEU A 247 -20.22 11.86 -2.88
C LEU A 247 -20.97 13.18 -3.05
N ARG A 248 -20.93 14.02 -2.03
CA ARG A 248 -21.36 15.40 -2.10
C ARG A 248 -20.16 16.32 -2.30
N THR A 249 -20.24 17.21 -3.27
CA THR A 249 -19.22 18.25 -3.45
C THR A 249 -19.32 19.28 -2.31
N VAL A 250 -18.18 19.59 -1.70
CA VAL A 250 -18.00 20.59 -0.64
C VAL A 250 -16.87 21.53 -1.00
N THR A 251 -16.67 22.60 -0.23
CA THR A 251 -15.67 23.65 -0.51
C THR A 251 -14.26 23.08 -0.72
N ASN A 252 -13.89 22.04 0.04
CA ASN A 252 -12.54 21.45 0.01
C ASN A 252 -12.54 20.04 -0.63
N GLY A 253 -13.37 19.79 -1.65
CA GLY A 253 -13.41 18.52 -2.37
C GLY A 253 -14.72 17.76 -2.22
N TRP A 254 -14.69 16.56 -1.67
CA TRP A 254 -15.86 15.68 -1.56
C TRP A 254 -15.99 15.08 -0.18
N GLU A 255 -17.22 14.81 0.20
CA GLU A 255 -17.58 14.05 1.41
C GLU A 255 -18.45 12.87 1.03
N VAL A 256 -18.28 11.74 1.71
CA VAL A 256 -19.17 10.59 1.57
C VAL A 256 -20.53 10.93 2.14
N GLU A 257 -21.56 10.82 1.33
CA GLU A 257 -22.97 11.05 1.71
C GLU A 257 -23.67 9.71 1.98
N GLN A 258 -23.46 8.72 1.09
CA GLN A 258 -24.01 7.37 1.23
C GLN A 258 -23.01 6.34 0.72
N THR A 259 -23.09 5.14 1.28
CA THR A 259 -22.35 3.97 0.78
C THR A 259 -23.29 2.80 0.66
N TYR A 260 -23.22 2.12 -0.49
CA TYR A 260 -23.97 0.91 -0.79
C TYR A 260 -23.04 -0.27 -0.98
N LYS A 261 -23.43 -1.42 -0.46
CA LYS A 261 -22.72 -2.69 -0.64
C LYS A 261 -23.70 -3.75 -1.16
N GLY A 262 -23.45 -4.25 -2.36
CA GLY A 262 -24.37 -5.19 -3.01
C GLY A 262 -25.77 -4.62 -3.22
N GLY A 263 -25.91 -3.29 -3.32
CA GLY A 263 -27.20 -2.58 -3.43
C GLY A 263 -27.87 -2.22 -2.12
N GLU A 264 -27.33 -2.67 -0.97
CA GLU A 264 -27.84 -2.31 0.36
C GLU A 264 -27.11 -1.06 0.89
N GLU A 265 -27.85 -0.08 1.42
CA GLU A 265 -27.27 1.09 2.09
C GLU A 265 -26.62 0.66 3.41
N VAL A 266 -25.30 0.87 3.51
CA VAL A 266 -24.50 0.48 4.70
C VAL A 266 -23.99 1.70 5.47
N PHE A 267 -24.11 2.89 4.90
CA PHE A 267 -23.76 4.15 5.55
C PHE A 267 -24.56 5.30 4.93
N LYS A 268 -25.04 6.21 5.81
CA LYS A 268 -25.63 7.49 5.42
C LYS A 268 -25.24 8.59 6.40
N LYS A 269 -24.74 9.69 5.89
CA LYS A 269 -24.29 10.82 6.73
C LYS A 269 -25.49 11.47 7.41
N GLY A 270 -25.41 11.60 8.73
CA GLY A 270 -26.44 12.29 9.53
C GLY A 270 -27.50 11.39 10.15
N GLU A 271 -27.38 10.07 10.02
CA GLU A 271 -28.13 9.07 10.80
C GLU A 271 -27.30 8.50 11.94
#